data_a5f97bcb9fc2cee372d9a7d725dd9424
#
_entry.id   a5f97bcb9fc2cee372d9a7d725dd9424
#
_cell.length_a   1.000
_cell.length_b   1.000
_cell.length_c   1.000
_cell.angle_alpha   90.00
_cell.angle_beta   90.00
_cell.angle_gamma   90.00
#
_symmetry.space_group_name_H-M   'P 1'
#
loop_
_entity.id
_entity.type
_entity.pdbx_description
1 polymer ?
#
loop_
_entity_poly.entity_id
_entity_poly.type
_entity_poly.pdbx_seq_one_letter_code
_entity_poly.pdbx_strand_id
1 'polypeptide(L)'
;MVKVKPVQNGRTTRMSFSHINEVIGMPNLIEIQKNSYNWFLEEGLHEVFHDIAAIEDYTGNLVLEFVDYRLDKNPKYSIKECKERDATYAAPLYVTARLFNKQTGEVKEQEIFMGDFPLMTDAGTFISNGAERAIVSQLVRSPGVFYGSSKDRTGKDLFTATMNPNRGAWLEYETDSSDVYYVRIDKNRKLPVTTLLRALGLSTDEQIKQFFGDSEPKINASLEKDITHNTEEGLLEVYRKLRPGEPPTVENSRAHLNNLFFDPRRYDLARFGRYKMNNKLSLTRRIAGYKAAEDIIAPLTGELLAAKGEKINMAKAEEIDNAGVTRVTILVEKKGEEPRPFIVISNGCVNAQNFFSFDVEAEAGVNERANFAEIRKILDTTSDVEEQKELLRQNHDVLISRTVTVDDIFASVNYLLGLDHGIGTTDEIDHLGNRRVRSVGELLQNQFRIGFSRMERVIRERMTLQNQENGEITPQSLVNIPVSYTHLTVP
;
A
#
# COMPACT_ATOMS: atom_id res chain seq x y z
N MET A 1 39.10 -13.16 44.59
CA MET A 1 39.48 -11.93 43.87
C MET A 1 38.70 -11.88 42.54
N VAL A 2 37.97 -10.82 42.30
CA VAL A 2 37.29 -10.60 41.02
C VAL A 2 38.35 -10.36 39.95
N LYS A 3 38.41 -11.22 38.92
CA LYS A 3 39.31 -11.00 37.78
C LYS A 3 38.72 -9.87 36.91
N VAL A 4 39.28 -8.69 37.00
CA VAL A 4 38.96 -7.56 36.16
C VAL A 4 39.46 -7.83 34.74
N LYS A 5 38.58 -7.75 33.75
CA LYS A 5 38.92 -7.97 32.33
C LYS A 5 38.67 -6.67 31.54
N PRO A 6 39.57 -6.25 30.65
CA PRO A 6 39.31 -5.18 29.72
C PRO A 6 38.34 -5.69 28.65
N VAL A 7 37.24 -4.97 28.41
CA VAL A 7 36.27 -5.26 27.36
C VAL A 7 36.18 -4.04 26.44
N GLN A 8 36.33 -4.27 25.14
CA GLN A 8 36.21 -3.22 24.15
C GLN A 8 34.73 -2.96 23.88
N ASN A 9 34.27 -1.72 24.09
CA ASN A 9 32.92 -1.30 23.80
C ASN A 9 32.98 -0.13 22.79
N GLY A 10 32.84 -0.44 21.52
CA GLY A 10 33.07 0.50 20.43
C GLY A 10 34.51 1.03 20.42
N ARG A 11 34.69 2.37 20.56
CA ARG A 11 35.99 3.05 20.57
C ARG A 11 36.62 3.13 21.96
N THR A 12 35.94 2.71 23.00
CA THR A 12 36.43 2.81 24.39
C THR A 12 36.66 1.41 25.01
N THR A 13 37.74 1.26 25.75
CA THR A 13 38.03 0.06 26.54
C THR A 13 37.50 0.28 27.97
N ARG A 14 36.59 -0.57 28.42
CA ARG A 14 36.02 -0.55 29.77
C ARG A 14 36.50 -1.74 30.56
N MET A 15 36.67 -1.58 31.87
CA MET A 15 37.04 -2.69 32.76
C MET A 15 35.76 -3.38 33.26
N SER A 16 35.61 -4.66 32.94
CA SER A 16 34.53 -5.49 33.44
C SER A 16 34.84 -6.14 34.77
N PHE A 17 33.96 -5.95 35.74
CA PHE A 17 33.98 -6.58 37.05
C PHE A 17 32.96 -7.71 37.17
N SER A 18 32.39 -8.14 36.05
CA SER A 18 31.36 -9.18 36.00
C SER A 18 31.91 -10.52 36.47
N HIS A 19 31.14 -11.22 37.32
CA HIS A 19 31.39 -12.60 37.73
C HIS A 19 30.87 -13.61 36.70
N ILE A 20 29.93 -13.21 35.85
CA ILE A 20 29.30 -14.04 34.82
C ILE A 20 29.89 -13.64 33.48
N ASN A 21 30.27 -14.63 32.66
CA ASN A 21 30.68 -14.34 31.29
C ASN A 21 29.53 -13.78 30.50
N GLU A 22 29.79 -12.76 29.70
CA GLU A 22 28.81 -12.16 28.77
C GLU A 22 28.43 -13.23 27.75
N VAL A 23 27.13 -13.59 27.71
CA VAL A 23 26.60 -14.60 26.80
C VAL A 23 26.07 -13.90 25.53
N ILE A 24 25.56 -12.70 25.68
CA ILE A 24 25.06 -11.86 24.58
C ILE A 24 25.73 -10.50 24.69
N GLY A 25 26.30 -10.01 23.58
CA GLY A 25 26.88 -8.68 23.50
C GLY A 25 25.86 -7.58 23.78
N MET A 26 26.35 -6.43 24.30
CA MET A 26 25.47 -5.27 24.51
C MET A 26 24.88 -4.82 23.18
N PRO A 27 23.52 -4.73 23.05
CA PRO A 27 22.89 -4.30 21.81
C PRO A 27 23.25 -2.86 21.49
N ASN A 28 23.48 -2.59 20.21
CA ASN A 28 23.69 -1.22 19.74
C ASN A 28 22.33 -0.49 19.66
N LEU A 29 22.08 0.42 20.58
CA LEU A 29 20.80 1.13 20.69
C LEU A 29 20.46 2.02 19.46
N ILE A 30 21.45 2.38 18.67
CA ILE A 30 21.28 3.19 17.45
C ILE A 30 21.32 2.33 16.17
N GLU A 31 21.36 1.01 16.30
CA GLU A 31 21.42 0.09 15.16
C GLU A 31 20.17 0.23 14.25
N ILE A 32 18.99 0.34 14.84
CA ILE A 32 17.74 0.55 14.10
C ILE A 32 17.83 1.79 13.22
N GLN A 33 18.37 2.88 13.74
CA GLN A 33 18.54 4.14 13.02
C GLN A 33 19.53 3.98 11.84
N LYS A 34 20.66 3.34 12.08
CA LYS A 34 21.69 3.10 11.05
C LYS A 34 21.21 2.14 9.97
N ASN A 35 20.57 1.03 10.36
CA ASN A 35 20.06 0.04 9.42
C ASN A 35 18.96 0.64 8.54
N SER A 36 18.09 1.46 9.11
CA SER A 36 17.06 2.17 8.33
C SER A 36 17.66 3.15 7.32
N TYR A 37 18.73 3.86 7.69
CA TYR A 37 19.43 4.76 6.76
C TYR A 37 20.20 3.99 5.68
N ASN A 38 20.86 2.90 6.01
CA ASN A 38 21.55 2.04 5.04
C ASN A 38 20.57 1.43 4.05
N TRP A 39 19.45 0.90 4.53
CA TRP A 39 18.36 0.44 3.67
C TRP A 39 17.89 1.53 2.68
N PHE A 40 17.76 2.76 3.17
CA PHE A 40 17.37 3.85 2.29
C PHE A 40 18.41 4.14 1.20
N LEU A 41 19.71 4.04 1.51
CA LEU A 41 20.77 4.23 0.52
C LEU A 41 20.86 3.08 -0.49
N GLU A 42 20.62 1.85 -0.07
CA GLU A 42 20.81 0.64 -0.88
C GLU A 42 19.56 0.32 -1.70
N GLU A 43 18.38 0.39 -1.09
CA GLU A 43 17.10 0.00 -1.69
C GLU A 43 16.15 1.19 -1.88
N GLY A 44 15.99 2.01 -0.85
CA GLY A 44 14.98 3.06 -0.82
C GLY A 44 15.16 4.14 -1.90
N LEU A 45 16.40 4.52 -2.21
CA LEU A 45 16.69 5.44 -3.31
C LEU A 45 16.41 4.79 -4.67
N HIS A 46 16.79 3.52 -4.84
CA HIS A 46 16.53 2.77 -6.06
C HIS A 46 15.01 2.68 -6.34
N GLU A 47 14.20 2.38 -5.32
CA GLU A 47 12.75 2.39 -5.44
C GLU A 47 12.21 3.76 -5.87
N VAL A 48 12.74 4.86 -5.30
CA VAL A 48 12.28 6.21 -5.66
C VAL A 48 12.59 6.53 -7.12
N PHE A 49 13.76 6.19 -7.62
CA PHE A 49 14.12 6.40 -9.03
C PHE A 49 13.30 5.51 -9.96
N HIS A 50 13.03 4.28 -9.57
CA HIS A 50 12.18 3.36 -10.33
C HIS A 50 10.70 3.81 -10.37
N ASP A 51 10.17 4.34 -9.26
CA ASP A 51 8.79 4.84 -9.18
C ASP A 51 8.52 6.02 -10.12
N ILE A 52 9.55 6.84 -10.41
CA ILE A 52 9.43 7.98 -11.32
C ILE A 52 9.30 7.51 -12.76
N ALA A 53 9.82 6.32 -13.08
CA ALA A 53 9.81 5.74 -14.42
C ALA A 53 10.31 6.71 -15.50
N ALA A 54 9.95 6.47 -16.74
CA ALA A 54 10.24 7.36 -17.87
C ALA A 54 9.35 8.62 -17.82
N ILE A 55 9.97 9.80 -17.81
CA ILE A 55 9.26 11.08 -17.88
C ILE A 55 9.06 11.41 -19.36
N GLU A 56 7.81 11.35 -19.80
CA GLU A 56 7.46 11.72 -21.17
C GLU A 56 6.98 13.18 -21.26
N ASP A 57 7.32 13.85 -22.35
CA ASP A 57 6.76 15.16 -22.66
C ASP A 57 5.26 15.05 -23.03
N TYR A 58 4.56 16.19 -23.12
CA TYR A 58 3.12 16.19 -23.47
C TYR A 58 2.85 15.72 -24.90
N THR A 59 3.85 15.72 -25.78
CA THR A 59 3.75 15.24 -27.17
C THR A 59 4.12 13.77 -27.30
N GLY A 60 4.72 13.16 -26.27
CA GLY A 60 5.17 11.77 -26.25
C GLY A 60 6.42 11.49 -27.09
N ASN A 61 7.12 12.54 -27.57
CA ASN A 61 8.29 12.45 -28.45
C ASN A 61 9.61 12.29 -27.69
N LEU A 62 9.72 12.95 -26.56
CA LEU A 62 10.91 12.93 -25.70
C LEU A 62 10.64 12.11 -24.46
N VAL A 63 11.58 11.23 -24.10
CA VAL A 63 11.52 10.39 -22.91
C VAL A 63 12.82 10.55 -22.13
N LEU A 64 12.74 10.97 -20.89
CA LEU A 64 13.86 11.03 -19.95
C LEU A 64 13.75 9.92 -18.92
N GLU A 65 14.79 9.12 -18.79
CA GLU A 65 14.90 8.02 -17.83
C GLU A 65 16.08 8.26 -16.89
N PHE A 66 15.89 7.91 -15.62
CA PHE A 66 16.98 7.82 -14.66
C PHE A 66 17.43 6.36 -14.58
N VAL A 67 18.65 6.09 -15.09
CA VAL A 67 19.15 4.71 -15.26
C VAL A 67 19.84 4.20 -14.02
N ASP A 68 20.69 5.03 -13.40
CA ASP A 68 21.50 4.66 -12.24
C ASP A 68 21.86 5.91 -11.42
N TYR A 69 22.28 5.69 -10.17
CA TYR A 69 22.77 6.75 -9.31
C TYR A 69 24.05 6.35 -8.59
N ARG A 70 24.88 7.33 -8.31
CA ARG A 70 26.14 7.17 -7.59
C ARG A 70 26.24 8.20 -6.47
N LEU A 71 26.29 7.72 -5.24
CA LEU A 71 26.61 8.55 -4.07
C LEU A 71 28.11 8.47 -3.83
N ASP A 72 28.81 9.60 -3.82
CA ASP A 72 30.21 9.64 -3.44
C ASP A 72 30.36 9.32 -1.94
N LYS A 73 31.29 8.43 -1.61
CA LYS A 73 31.53 8.02 -0.21
C LYS A 73 32.37 9.05 0.56
N ASN A 74 32.98 10.00 -0.12
CA ASN A 74 33.87 11.00 0.47
C ASN A 74 33.11 12.28 0.77
N PRO A 75 32.82 12.60 2.03
CA PRO A 75 32.21 13.86 2.39
C PRO A 75 33.16 15.04 2.12
N LYS A 76 32.61 16.18 1.72
CA LYS A 76 33.38 17.39 1.43
C LYS A 76 34.17 17.91 2.63
N TYR A 77 33.61 17.78 3.82
CA TYR A 77 34.20 18.19 5.09
C TYR A 77 34.05 17.07 6.13
N SER A 78 34.99 17.00 7.05
CA SER A 78 34.87 16.11 8.21
C SER A 78 33.76 16.60 9.16
N ILE A 79 33.27 15.71 10.02
CA ILE A 79 32.23 16.03 11.05
C ILE A 79 32.63 17.26 11.89
N LYS A 80 33.91 17.34 12.28
CA LYS A 80 34.44 18.44 13.07
C LYS A 80 34.45 19.75 12.31
N GLU A 81 34.93 19.72 11.08
CA GLU A 81 34.96 20.90 10.20
C GLU A 81 33.56 21.42 9.88
N CYS A 82 32.56 20.50 9.68
CA CYS A 82 31.18 20.88 9.48
C CYS A 82 30.63 21.71 10.65
N LYS A 83 30.95 21.30 11.89
CA LYS A 83 30.53 22.03 13.10
C LYS A 83 31.26 23.37 13.28
N GLU A 84 32.52 23.47 12.89
CA GLU A 84 33.32 24.69 12.98
C GLU A 84 32.98 25.72 11.89
N ARG A 85 32.55 25.24 10.72
CA ARG A 85 32.27 26.10 9.54
C ARG A 85 30.80 26.33 9.28
N ASP A 86 29.90 25.90 10.17
CA ASP A 86 28.46 25.94 9.96
C ASP A 86 28.03 25.27 8.64
N ALA A 87 28.69 24.17 8.27
CA ALA A 87 28.45 23.43 7.05
C ALA A 87 27.58 22.19 7.30
N THR A 88 27.02 21.65 6.23
CA THR A 88 26.25 20.40 6.27
C THR A 88 27.17 19.22 5.96
N TYR A 89 27.07 18.15 6.76
CA TYR A 89 27.79 16.90 6.51
C TYR A 89 27.09 16.11 5.42
N ALA A 90 27.62 16.20 4.21
CA ALA A 90 27.00 15.69 2.99
C ALA A 90 28.05 15.19 1.98
N ALA A 91 27.59 14.39 1.04
CA ALA A 91 28.37 13.92 -0.09
C ALA A 91 27.61 14.15 -1.40
N PRO A 92 28.28 14.37 -2.53
CA PRO A 92 27.64 14.60 -3.81
C PRO A 92 26.91 13.36 -4.34
N LEU A 93 25.66 13.56 -4.76
CA LEU A 93 24.84 12.57 -5.44
C LEU A 93 24.83 12.86 -6.93
N TYR A 94 25.18 11.88 -7.74
CA TYR A 94 25.14 11.91 -9.19
C TYR A 94 24.11 10.91 -9.69
N VAL A 95 23.42 11.26 -10.78
CA VAL A 95 22.42 10.40 -11.40
C VAL A 95 22.69 10.34 -12.90
N THR A 96 22.70 9.13 -13.45
CA THR A 96 22.81 8.90 -14.89
C THR A 96 21.44 9.04 -15.51
N ALA A 97 21.24 10.08 -16.30
CA ALA A 97 20.00 10.34 -17.02
C ALA A 97 20.17 10.06 -18.51
N ARG A 98 19.21 9.35 -19.09
CA ARG A 98 19.13 9.02 -20.51
C ARG A 98 17.94 9.71 -21.14
N LEU A 99 18.20 10.53 -22.13
CA LEU A 99 17.18 11.21 -22.94
C LEU A 99 17.06 10.48 -24.28
N PHE A 100 15.87 10.02 -24.59
CA PHE A 100 15.53 9.38 -25.85
C PHE A 100 14.57 10.25 -26.64
N ASN A 101 14.91 10.54 -27.92
CA ASN A 101 14.04 11.21 -28.86
C ASN A 101 13.44 10.18 -29.82
N LYS A 102 12.13 9.92 -29.68
CA LYS A 102 11.42 8.92 -30.51
C LYS A 102 11.35 9.29 -32.01
N GLN A 103 11.43 10.59 -32.33
CA GLN A 103 11.35 11.05 -33.72
C GLN A 103 12.67 10.86 -34.47
N THR A 104 13.79 11.22 -33.81
CA THR A 104 15.13 11.14 -34.45
C THR A 104 15.85 9.84 -34.18
N GLY A 105 15.38 9.04 -33.17
CA GLY A 105 16.06 7.87 -32.68
C GLY A 105 17.35 8.19 -31.89
N GLU A 106 17.60 9.45 -31.58
CA GLU A 106 18.79 9.88 -30.86
C GLU A 106 18.69 9.56 -29.37
N VAL A 107 19.77 9.02 -28.79
CA VAL A 107 19.90 8.72 -27.35
C VAL A 107 21.07 9.54 -26.81
N LYS A 108 20.81 10.37 -25.79
CA LYS A 108 21.82 11.12 -25.05
C LYS A 108 21.86 10.64 -23.61
N GLU A 109 22.99 10.14 -23.15
CA GLU A 109 23.22 9.73 -21.78
C GLU A 109 24.23 10.62 -21.11
N GLN A 110 23.95 11.10 -19.91
CA GLN A 110 24.80 12.02 -19.17
C GLN A 110 24.67 11.82 -17.66
N GLU A 111 25.82 11.84 -16.96
CA GLU A 111 25.83 11.90 -15.49
C GLU A 111 25.55 13.34 -15.03
N ILE A 112 24.56 13.52 -14.17
CA ILE A 112 24.09 14.82 -13.69
C ILE A 112 24.32 14.90 -12.18
N PHE A 113 24.93 15.98 -11.72
CA PHE A 113 25.02 16.29 -10.30
C PHE A 113 23.65 16.70 -9.76
N MET A 114 23.11 15.93 -8.77
CA MET A 114 21.79 16.18 -8.20
C MET A 114 21.82 17.04 -6.93
N GLY A 115 22.99 17.24 -6.36
CA GLY A 115 23.17 18.02 -5.12
C GLY A 115 23.96 17.26 -4.05
N ASP A 116 24.19 17.93 -2.94
CA ASP A 116 24.88 17.35 -1.80
C ASP A 116 23.89 16.58 -0.91
N PHE A 117 24.08 15.27 -0.79
CA PHE A 117 23.21 14.39 -0.04
C PHE A 117 23.64 14.31 1.43
N PRO A 118 22.75 14.53 2.42
CA PRO A 118 23.11 14.51 3.84
C PRO A 118 23.51 13.10 4.30
N LEU A 119 24.68 13.00 4.91
CA LEU A 119 25.21 11.74 5.45
C LEU A 119 24.91 11.61 6.94
N MET A 120 24.61 10.38 7.37
CA MET A 120 24.47 10.04 8.78
C MET A 120 25.84 9.87 9.44
N THR A 121 25.99 10.41 10.64
CA THR A 121 27.18 10.22 11.46
C THR A 121 27.20 8.84 12.12
N ASP A 122 28.35 8.43 12.67
CA ASP A 122 28.47 7.20 13.46
C ASP A 122 27.53 7.17 14.68
N ALA A 123 27.12 8.34 15.17
CA ALA A 123 26.19 8.48 16.29
C ALA A 123 24.69 8.39 15.86
N GLY A 124 24.40 8.18 14.57
CA GLY A 124 23.03 8.12 14.06
C GLY A 124 22.36 9.49 13.91
N THR A 125 23.15 10.56 13.82
CA THR A 125 22.71 11.95 13.69
C THR A 125 23.07 12.52 12.34
N PHE A 126 22.53 13.70 12.02
CA PHE A 126 22.88 14.51 10.84
C PHE A 126 23.41 15.85 11.29
N ILE A 127 24.33 16.41 10.51
CA ILE A 127 24.82 17.78 10.74
C ILE A 127 24.31 18.64 9.61
N SER A 128 23.49 19.59 9.96
CA SER A 128 22.92 20.58 9.02
C SER A 128 23.26 21.97 9.51
N ASN A 129 23.97 22.76 8.66
CA ASN A 129 24.42 24.10 9.01
C ASN A 129 25.16 24.16 10.36
N GLY A 130 26.10 23.23 10.59
CA GLY A 130 26.88 23.10 11.81
C GLY A 130 26.15 22.50 13.00
N ALA A 131 24.82 22.46 13.00
CA ALA A 131 24.03 21.92 14.10
C ALA A 131 23.83 20.41 13.93
N GLU A 132 24.11 19.64 14.99
CA GLU A 132 23.84 18.20 15.04
C GLU A 132 22.38 17.93 15.39
N ARG A 133 21.70 17.18 14.54
CA ARG A 133 20.26 16.88 14.65
C ARG A 133 20.00 15.39 14.51
N ALA A 134 19.04 14.88 15.26
CA ALA A 134 18.54 13.52 15.11
C ALA A 134 17.14 13.53 14.50
N ILE A 135 16.91 12.68 13.51
CA ILE A 135 15.56 12.46 12.98
C ILE A 135 14.88 11.45 13.88
N VAL A 136 13.82 11.89 14.56
CA VAL A 136 13.08 11.06 15.50
C VAL A 136 12.12 10.13 14.74
N SER A 137 12.18 8.83 15.04
CA SER A 137 11.23 7.86 14.51
C SER A 137 9.80 8.21 14.92
N GLN A 138 8.85 8.03 14.02
CA GLN A 138 7.44 8.36 14.24
C GLN A 138 6.63 7.09 14.46
N LEU A 139 5.73 7.11 15.43
CA LEU A 139 4.75 6.06 15.64
C LEU A 139 3.48 6.43 14.87
N VAL A 140 3.19 5.69 13.80
CA VAL A 140 2.06 5.95 12.90
C VAL A 140 1.08 4.78 12.92
N ARG A 141 -0.16 5.02 12.49
CA ARG A 141 -1.12 3.96 12.26
C ARG A 141 -0.62 3.06 11.14
N SER A 142 -0.69 1.74 11.35
CA SER A 142 -0.31 0.75 10.33
C SER A 142 -1.20 0.88 9.09
N PRO A 143 -0.68 0.70 7.88
CA PRO A 143 -1.55 0.54 6.71
C PRO A 143 -2.38 -0.74 6.82
N GLY A 144 -3.55 -0.73 6.18
CA GLY A 144 -4.52 -1.82 6.21
C GLY A 144 -5.94 -1.34 6.46
N VAL A 145 -6.87 -2.26 6.71
CA VAL A 145 -8.26 -1.96 7.07
C VAL A 145 -8.50 -2.21 8.55
N PHE A 146 -9.14 -1.27 9.22
CA PHE A 146 -9.41 -1.30 10.67
C PHE A 146 -10.88 -1.04 10.94
N TYR A 147 -11.46 -1.81 11.83
CA TYR A 147 -12.87 -1.73 12.20
C TYR A 147 -13.02 -1.27 13.64
N GLY A 148 -13.88 -0.29 13.85
CA GLY A 148 -14.21 0.25 15.16
C GLY A 148 -15.69 0.14 15.47
N SER A 149 -16.04 0.28 16.73
CA SER A 149 -17.43 0.42 17.18
C SER A 149 -17.57 1.63 18.09
N SER A 150 -18.69 2.30 17.97
CA SER A 150 -19.11 3.39 18.86
C SER A 150 -20.57 3.18 19.24
N LYS A 151 -21.00 3.74 20.38
CA LYS A 151 -22.40 3.70 20.78
C LYS A 151 -23.08 5.02 20.47
N ASP A 152 -24.26 4.94 19.85
CA ASP A 152 -25.14 6.09 19.69
C ASP A 152 -25.76 6.50 21.05
N ARG A 153 -26.42 7.64 21.07
CA ARG A 153 -27.13 8.16 22.24
C ARG A 153 -28.22 7.21 22.76
N THR A 154 -28.73 6.33 21.90
CA THR A 154 -29.71 5.27 22.22
C THR A 154 -29.09 4.00 22.74
N GLY A 155 -27.74 3.89 22.79
CA GLY A 155 -27.02 2.69 23.17
C GLY A 155 -26.82 1.66 22.06
N LYS A 156 -27.24 1.98 20.81
CA LYS A 156 -27.05 1.12 19.62
C LYS A 156 -25.58 1.14 19.20
N ASP A 157 -25.02 -0.02 18.88
CA ASP A 157 -23.67 -0.13 18.35
C ASP A 157 -23.65 0.33 16.87
N LEU A 158 -22.77 1.30 16.60
CA LEU A 158 -22.49 1.82 15.26
C LEU A 158 -21.08 1.40 14.89
N PHE A 159 -20.96 0.66 13.80
CA PHE A 159 -19.66 0.21 13.30
C PHE A 159 -19.07 1.18 12.28
N THR A 160 -17.77 1.32 12.34
CA THR A 160 -16.98 2.13 11.40
C THR A 160 -15.84 1.30 10.84
N ALA A 161 -15.40 1.62 9.65
CA ALA A 161 -14.18 1.04 9.11
C ALA A 161 -13.31 2.13 8.50
N THR A 162 -12.01 1.98 8.59
CA THR A 162 -11.03 2.91 8.00
C THR A 162 -9.99 2.10 7.25
N MET A 163 -9.85 2.35 5.97
CA MET A 163 -8.81 1.81 5.12
C MET A 163 -7.69 2.85 5.00
N ASN A 164 -6.55 2.54 5.61
CA ASN A 164 -5.37 3.40 5.62
C ASN A 164 -4.34 2.87 4.65
N PRO A 165 -3.92 3.61 3.64
CA PRO A 165 -2.71 3.31 2.88
C PRO A 165 -1.44 3.75 3.63
N ASN A 166 -0.30 3.27 3.21
CA ASN A 166 0.99 3.86 3.55
C ASN A 166 1.18 5.22 2.84
N ARG A 167 0.69 5.30 1.59
CA ARG A 167 0.63 6.50 0.76
C ARG A 167 -0.67 6.49 -0.03
N GLY A 168 -1.42 7.59 -0.03
CA GLY A 168 -2.65 7.73 -0.82
C GLY A 168 -3.84 8.21 -0.01
N ALA A 169 -5.02 8.19 -0.63
CA ALA A 169 -6.26 8.64 -0.04
C ALA A 169 -6.84 7.62 0.95
N TRP A 170 -7.37 8.12 2.04
CA TRP A 170 -8.06 7.30 3.03
C TRP A 170 -9.49 7.01 2.57
N LEU A 171 -9.97 5.82 2.90
CA LEU A 171 -11.36 5.42 2.70
C LEU A 171 -11.97 5.09 4.06
N GLU A 172 -12.95 5.86 4.46
CA GLU A 172 -13.61 5.73 5.77
C GLU A 172 -15.07 5.37 5.57
N TYR A 173 -15.53 4.32 6.24
CA TYR A 173 -16.92 3.90 6.27
C TYR A 173 -17.52 4.21 7.63
N GLU A 174 -18.72 4.78 7.65
CA GLU A 174 -19.46 5.07 8.87
C GLU A 174 -20.92 4.62 8.76
N THR A 175 -21.44 4.07 9.86
CA THR A 175 -22.87 3.76 9.99
C THR A 175 -23.57 4.93 10.66
N ASP A 176 -24.71 5.37 10.11
CA ASP A 176 -25.55 6.39 10.72
C ASP A 176 -26.59 5.76 11.65
N SER A 177 -27.20 6.54 12.53
CA SER A 177 -28.31 6.13 13.41
C SER A 177 -29.53 5.61 12.64
N SER A 178 -29.69 5.98 11.38
CA SER A 178 -30.74 5.50 10.45
C SER A 178 -30.37 4.23 9.70
N ASP A 179 -29.33 3.50 10.08
CA ASP A 179 -28.83 2.28 9.45
C ASP A 179 -28.32 2.45 8.01
N VAL A 180 -27.96 3.67 7.64
CA VAL A 180 -27.38 3.96 6.33
C VAL A 180 -25.86 3.88 6.43
N TYR A 181 -25.22 3.16 5.50
CA TYR A 181 -23.78 3.16 5.33
C TYR A 181 -23.34 4.30 4.45
N TYR A 182 -22.44 5.11 4.99
CA TYR A 182 -21.77 6.19 4.28
C TYR A 182 -20.30 5.89 4.09
N VAL A 183 -19.74 6.44 3.01
CA VAL A 183 -18.31 6.43 2.75
C VAL A 183 -17.80 7.85 2.62
N ARG A 184 -16.60 8.10 3.16
CA ARG A 184 -15.81 9.32 2.97
C ARG A 184 -14.51 8.97 2.27
N ILE A 185 -14.17 9.73 1.28
CA ILE A 185 -12.90 9.62 0.57
C ILE A 185 -12.06 10.84 0.96
N ASP A 186 -10.93 10.60 1.62
CA ASP A 186 -9.94 11.60 1.98
C ASP A 186 -10.52 12.85 2.70
N LYS A 187 -11.32 12.62 3.75
CA LYS A 187 -11.97 13.67 4.57
C LYS A 187 -13.04 14.51 3.85
N ASN A 188 -13.40 14.17 2.62
CA ASN A 188 -14.46 14.84 1.88
C ASN A 188 -15.87 14.57 2.47
N ARG A 189 -16.87 15.19 1.88
CA ARG A 189 -18.28 15.00 2.29
C ARG A 189 -18.69 13.54 2.10
N LYS A 190 -19.42 13.00 3.06
CA LYS A 190 -19.95 11.63 3.00
C LYS A 190 -20.93 11.43 1.85
N LEU A 191 -20.94 10.25 1.29
CA LEU A 191 -21.87 9.78 0.27
C LEU A 191 -22.33 8.36 0.65
N PRO A 192 -23.52 7.92 0.21
CA PRO A 192 -23.96 6.54 0.43
C PRO A 192 -22.92 5.56 -0.12
N VAL A 193 -22.67 4.46 0.59
CA VAL A 193 -21.70 3.46 0.14
C VAL A 193 -22.06 2.86 -1.22
N THR A 194 -23.37 2.74 -1.49
CA THR A 194 -23.93 2.22 -2.75
C THR A 194 -23.50 3.04 -3.96
N THR A 195 -23.40 4.38 -3.83
CA THR A 195 -22.86 5.25 -4.88
C THR A 195 -21.42 4.86 -5.27
N LEU A 196 -20.57 4.54 -4.28
CA LEU A 196 -19.22 4.07 -4.54
C LEU A 196 -19.22 2.66 -5.17
N LEU A 197 -20.07 1.76 -4.67
CA LEU A 197 -20.19 0.40 -5.23
C LEU A 197 -20.63 0.44 -6.70
N ARG A 198 -21.55 1.35 -7.08
CA ARG A 198 -21.93 1.57 -8.48
C ARG A 198 -20.76 2.10 -9.31
N ALA A 199 -20.05 3.11 -8.79
CA ALA A 199 -18.88 3.66 -9.48
C ALA A 199 -17.79 2.61 -9.74
N LEU A 200 -17.71 1.56 -8.90
CA LEU A 200 -16.77 0.45 -9.01
C LEU A 200 -17.27 -0.75 -9.83
N GLY A 201 -18.52 -0.72 -10.35
CA GLY A 201 -19.00 -1.72 -11.30
C GLY A 201 -20.29 -2.44 -10.94
N LEU A 202 -20.80 -2.34 -9.70
CA LEU A 202 -22.13 -2.86 -9.35
C LEU A 202 -23.22 -1.87 -9.78
N SER A 203 -23.64 -1.93 -11.03
CA SER A 203 -24.43 -0.89 -11.68
C SER A 203 -25.83 -0.75 -11.11
N THR A 204 -26.58 -1.85 -10.98
CA THR A 204 -28.01 -1.81 -10.63
C THR A 204 -28.26 -2.21 -9.16
N ASP A 205 -29.45 -1.86 -8.65
CA ASP A 205 -29.89 -2.24 -7.30
C ASP A 205 -29.92 -3.74 -7.13
N GLU A 206 -30.36 -4.47 -8.16
CA GLU A 206 -30.43 -5.92 -8.17
C GLU A 206 -29.03 -6.53 -8.06
N GLN A 207 -28.05 -5.99 -8.79
CA GLN A 207 -26.67 -6.46 -8.71
C GLN A 207 -26.09 -6.26 -7.30
N ILE A 208 -26.31 -5.10 -6.68
CA ILE A 208 -25.85 -4.82 -5.31
C ILE A 208 -26.54 -5.78 -4.32
N LYS A 209 -27.85 -5.96 -4.41
CA LYS A 209 -28.61 -6.88 -3.56
C LYS A 209 -28.16 -8.33 -3.74
N GLN A 210 -28.02 -8.78 -4.98
CA GLN A 210 -27.51 -10.12 -5.28
C GLN A 210 -26.08 -10.34 -4.76
N PHE A 211 -25.26 -9.29 -4.76
CA PHE A 211 -23.87 -9.38 -4.33
C PHE A 211 -23.77 -9.43 -2.80
N PHE A 212 -24.47 -8.60 -2.07
CA PHE A 212 -24.38 -8.52 -0.58
C PHE A 212 -25.47 -9.30 0.16
N GLY A 213 -26.57 -9.66 -0.50
CA GLY A 213 -27.74 -10.33 0.06
C GLY A 213 -29.00 -9.45 -0.04
N ASP A 214 -30.08 -10.02 -0.56
CA ASP A 214 -31.36 -9.30 -0.78
C ASP A 214 -32.00 -8.81 0.52
N SER A 215 -31.75 -9.51 1.62
CA SER A 215 -32.34 -9.26 2.94
C SER A 215 -31.52 -8.34 3.84
N GLU A 216 -30.40 -7.77 3.36
CA GLU A 216 -29.55 -6.90 4.17
C GLU A 216 -30.17 -5.52 4.40
N PRO A 217 -30.64 -5.20 5.64
CA PRO A 217 -31.39 -3.98 5.89
C PRO A 217 -30.60 -2.70 5.63
N LYS A 218 -29.30 -2.71 5.98
CA LYS A 218 -28.43 -1.53 5.87
C LYS A 218 -28.05 -1.24 4.42
N ILE A 219 -27.92 -2.25 3.57
CA ILE A 219 -27.75 -2.05 2.12
C ILE A 219 -29.03 -1.47 1.53
N ASN A 220 -30.21 -2.01 1.90
CA ASN A 220 -31.48 -1.48 1.42
C ASN A 220 -31.71 -0.03 1.86
N ALA A 221 -31.45 0.30 3.13
CA ALA A 221 -31.51 1.69 3.62
C ALA A 221 -30.53 2.63 2.91
N SER A 222 -29.35 2.11 2.54
CA SER A 222 -28.35 2.89 1.78
C SER A 222 -28.78 3.12 0.33
N LEU A 223 -29.43 2.14 -0.32
CA LEU A 223 -30.02 2.27 -1.67
C LEU A 223 -31.15 3.29 -1.70
N GLU A 224 -32.00 3.36 -0.66
CA GLU A 224 -33.05 4.37 -0.55
C GLU A 224 -32.52 5.82 -0.45
N LYS A 225 -31.31 5.99 0.06
CA LYS A 225 -30.64 7.30 0.16
C LYS A 225 -29.77 7.63 -1.05
N ASP A 226 -29.48 6.65 -1.89
CA ASP A 226 -28.69 6.82 -3.08
C ASP A 226 -29.56 7.45 -4.20
N ILE A 227 -29.06 8.51 -4.79
CA ILE A 227 -29.72 9.23 -5.89
C ILE A 227 -29.25 8.72 -7.26
N THR A 228 -28.31 7.78 -7.29
CA THR A 228 -27.70 7.26 -8.51
C THR A 228 -28.30 5.91 -8.88
N HIS A 229 -28.39 5.58 -10.17
CA HIS A 229 -29.04 4.38 -10.67
C HIS A 229 -28.14 3.48 -11.51
N ASN A 230 -26.99 4.00 -11.93
CA ASN A 230 -26.04 3.27 -12.77
C ASN A 230 -24.58 3.66 -12.46
N THR A 231 -23.64 2.95 -13.08
CA THR A 231 -22.20 3.18 -12.89
C THR A 231 -21.76 4.59 -13.29
N GLU A 232 -22.31 5.14 -14.37
CA GLU A 232 -21.94 6.47 -14.85
C GLU A 232 -22.38 7.56 -13.89
N GLU A 233 -23.61 7.49 -13.41
CA GLU A 233 -24.13 8.42 -12.40
C GLU A 233 -23.35 8.31 -11.09
N GLY A 234 -23.02 7.08 -10.67
CA GLY A 234 -22.15 6.83 -9.50
C GLY A 234 -20.80 7.51 -9.63
N LEU A 235 -20.13 7.37 -10.78
CA LEU A 235 -18.83 8.02 -11.07
C LEU A 235 -18.95 9.55 -11.02
N LEU A 236 -19.99 10.11 -11.65
CA LEU A 236 -20.22 11.56 -11.67
C LEU A 236 -20.49 12.11 -10.26
N GLU A 237 -21.27 11.40 -9.43
CA GLU A 237 -21.58 11.86 -8.08
C GLU A 237 -20.34 11.77 -7.16
N VAL A 238 -19.54 10.70 -7.25
CA VAL A 238 -18.27 10.60 -6.54
C VAL A 238 -17.35 11.77 -6.94
N TYR A 239 -17.24 12.08 -8.22
CA TYR A 239 -16.41 13.20 -8.69
C TYR A 239 -16.89 14.56 -8.18
N ARG A 240 -18.21 14.82 -8.17
CA ARG A 240 -18.78 16.06 -7.60
C ARG A 240 -18.42 16.26 -6.13
N LYS A 241 -18.37 15.17 -5.35
CA LYS A 241 -17.99 15.25 -3.94
C LYS A 241 -16.50 15.49 -3.73
N LEU A 242 -15.67 14.94 -4.62
CA LEU A 242 -14.21 15.06 -4.56
C LEU A 242 -13.74 16.42 -5.10
N ARG A 243 -14.38 16.93 -6.17
CA ARG A 243 -14.01 18.16 -6.86
C ARG A 243 -15.22 19.08 -7.06
N PRO A 244 -15.68 19.72 -5.98
CA PRO A 244 -16.80 20.65 -6.08
C PRO A 244 -16.41 21.86 -6.93
N GLY A 245 -17.25 22.17 -7.96
CA GLY A 245 -17.04 23.30 -8.85
C GLY A 245 -16.46 22.95 -10.23
N GLU A 246 -15.95 21.74 -10.44
CA GLU A 246 -15.55 21.27 -11.76
C GLU A 246 -16.71 20.52 -12.46
N PRO A 247 -16.95 20.76 -13.77
CA PRO A 247 -17.98 20.01 -14.50
C PRO A 247 -17.53 18.53 -14.63
N PRO A 248 -18.34 17.58 -14.14
CA PRO A 248 -17.98 16.17 -14.19
C PRO A 248 -18.21 15.59 -15.59
N THR A 249 -17.25 14.84 -16.11
CA THR A 249 -17.43 13.95 -17.26
C THR A 249 -17.14 12.51 -16.81
N VAL A 250 -17.74 11.52 -17.48
CA VAL A 250 -17.56 10.11 -17.11
C VAL A 250 -16.09 9.70 -17.20
N GLU A 251 -15.41 10.13 -18.27
CA GLU A 251 -14.01 9.82 -18.51
C GLU A 251 -13.09 10.41 -17.42
N ASN A 252 -13.25 11.71 -17.12
CA ASN A 252 -12.47 12.38 -16.09
C ASN A 252 -12.74 11.79 -14.69
N SER A 253 -14.01 11.45 -14.42
CA SER A 253 -14.42 10.85 -13.15
C SER A 253 -13.79 9.47 -12.96
N ARG A 254 -13.81 8.64 -14.00
CA ARG A 254 -13.17 7.32 -14.00
C ARG A 254 -11.65 7.44 -13.86
N ALA A 255 -11.02 8.30 -14.64
CA ALA A 255 -9.58 8.55 -14.56
C ALA A 255 -9.17 9.06 -13.16
N HIS A 256 -9.99 9.96 -12.58
CA HIS A 256 -9.72 10.48 -11.24
C HIS A 256 -9.83 9.39 -10.15
N LEU A 257 -10.86 8.55 -10.20
CA LEU A 257 -11.04 7.44 -9.26
C LEU A 257 -9.91 6.41 -9.38
N ASN A 258 -9.53 6.06 -10.62
CA ASN A 258 -8.41 5.16 -10.90
C ASN A 258 -7.10 5.72 -10.34
N ASN A 259 -6.81 6.99 -10.59
CA ASN A 259 -5.61 7.65 -10.07
C ASN A 259 -5.59 7.75 -8.55
N LEU A 260 -6.75 7.74 -7.90
CA LEU A 260 -6.85 7.91 -6.45
C LEU A 260 -6.56 6.61 -5.68
N PHE A 261 -7.00 5.46 -6.20
CA PHE A 261 -6.96 4.17 -5.50
C PHE A 261 -6.15 3.08 -6.21
N PHE A 262 -6.09 3.11 -7.55
CA PHE A 262 -5.55 1.99 -8.34
C PHE A 262 -4.23 2.31 -9.05
N ASP A 263 -3.74 3.55 -8.98
CA ASP A 263 -2.45 3.95 -9.53
C ASP A 263 -1.32 3.69 -8.50
N PRO A 264 -0.37 2.76 -8.76
CA PRO A 264 0.71 2.44 -7.82
C PRO A 264 1.66 3.62 -7.55
N ARG A 265 1.68 4.63 -8.42
CA ARG A 265 2.45 5.86 -8.19
C ARG A 265 1.85 6.75 -7.11
N ARG A 266 0.54 6.66 -6.89
CA ARG A 266 -0.22 7.54 -5.98
C ARG A 266 -0.72 6.82 -4.75
N TYR A 267 -1.02 5.53 -4.86
CA TYR A 267 -1.55 4.72 -3.78
C TYR A 267 -0.64 3.52 -3.51
N ASP A 268 -0.27 3.32 -2.26
CA ASP A 268 0.58 2.21 -1.84
C ASP A 268 0.17 1.73 -0.45
N LEU A 269 -0.15 0.45 -0.32
CA LEU A 269 -0.42 -0.22 0.95
C LEU A 269 0.87 -0.68 1.63
N ALA A 270 1.99 -0.72 0.92
CA ALA A 270 3.18 -1.46 1.27
C ALA A 270 2.90 -2.97 1.53
N ARG A 271 3.93 -3.81 1.58
CA ARG A 271 3.78 -5.27 1.84
C ARG A 271 3.02 -5.54 3.13
N PHE A 272 3.37 -4.80 4.16
CA PHE A 272 2.75 -4.96 5.47
C PHE A 272 1.24 -4.67 5.49
N GLY A 273 0.79 -3.62 4.79
CA GLY A 273 -0.62 -3.28 4.65
C GLY A 273 -1.38 -4.34 3.84
N ARG A 274 -0.81 -4.82 2.74
CA ARG A 274 -1.37 -5.90 1.92
C ARG A 274 -1.52 -7.18 2.74
N TYR A 275 -0.50 -7.60 3.47
CA TYR A 275 -0.54 -8.75 4.36
C TYR A 275 -1.67 -8.64 5.39
N LYS A 276 -1.80 -7.48 6.07
CA LYS A 276 -2.87 -7.25 7.05
C LYS A 276 -4.27 -7.31 6.41
N MET A 277 -4.44 -6.69 5.24
CA MET A 277 -5.71 -6.71 4.54
C MET A 277 -6.10 -8.12 4.12
N ASN A 278 -5.19 -8.87 3.52
CA ASN A 278 -5.44 -10.24 3.09
C ASN A 278 -5.84 -11.14 4.27
N ASN A 279 -5.17 -11.00 5.42
CA ASN A 279 -5.51 -11.78 6.61
C ASN A 279 -6.85 -11.35 7.25
N LYS A 280 -7.18 -10.06 7.22
CA LYS A 280 -8.43 -9.56 7.80
C LYS A 280 -9.64 -9.89 6.93
N LEU A 281 -9.50 -9.78 5.61
CA LEU A 281 -10.59 -9.98 4.65
C LEU A 281 -10.74 -11.42 4.17
N SER A 282 -9.87 -12.36 4.59
CA SER A 282 -10.00 -13.79 4.25
C SER A 282 -11.29 -14.41 4.79
N LEU A 283 -11.72 -15.54 4.21
CA LEU A 283 -12.89 -16.28 4.66
C LEU A 283 -12.64 -16.99 5.99
N THR A 284 -11.46 -17.54 6.20
CA THR A 284 -11.14 -18.52 7.25
C THR A 284 -11.73 -18.16 8.62
N ARG A 285 -11.40 -16.97 9.16
CA ARG A 285 -11.86 -16.57 10.51
C ARG A 285 -13.31 -16.12 10.55
N ARG A 286 -13.93 -15.87 9.40
CA ARG A 286 -15.28 -15.32 9.28
C ARG A 286 -16.33 -16.40 9.09
N ILE A 287 -15.96 -17.56 8.53
CA ILE A 287 -16.88 -18.70 8.32
C ILE A 287 -16.69 -19.82 9.35
N ALA A 288 -15.54 -19.87 10.04
CA ALA A 288 -15.27 -20.88 11.05
C ALA A 288 -16.28 -20.81 12.21
N GLY A 289 -16.87 -21.94 12.55
CA GLY A 289 -17.88 -22.08 13.63
C GLY A 289 -19.32 -21.99 13.15
N TYR A 290 -19.59 -21.49 11.95
CA TYR A 290 -20.91 -21.37 11.34
C TYR A 290 -21.28 -22.60 10.51
N LYS A 291 -22.56 -22.74 10.14
CA LYS A 291 -23.07 -23.78 9.23
C LYS A 291 -23.15 -23.22 7.82
N ALA A 292 -22.79 -24.02 6.83
CA ALA A 292 -22.97 -23.67 5.42
C ALA A 292 -24.48 -23.59 5.08
N ALA A 293 -24.90 -22.52 4.43
CA ALA A 293 -26.27 -22.37 3.96
C ALA A 293 -26.52 -23.08 2.60
N GLU A 294 -25.45 -23.26 1.84
CA GLU A 294 -25.41 -23.87 0.51
C GLU A 294 -24.21 -24.83 0.41
N ASP A 295 -24.20 -25.67 -0.61
CA ASP A 295 -23.04 -26.50 -0.92
C ASP A 295 -21.86 -25.63 -1.37
N ILE A 296 -20.69 -25.84 -0.76
CA ILE A 296 -19.47 -25.10 -1.08
C ILE A 296 -18.61 -25.96 -1.99
N ILE A 297 -18.37 -25.49 -3.20
CA ILE A 297 -17.67 -26.22 -4.27
C ILE A 297 -16.37 -25.48 -4.61
N ALA A 298 -15.28 -26.23 -4.77
CA ALA A 298 -14.01 -25.70 -5.21
C ALA A 298 -14.09 -25.20 -6.68
N PRO A 299 -13.71 -23.94 -6.98
CA PRO A 299 -13.94 -23.35 -8.29
C PRO A 299 -13.09 -23.92 -9.43
N LEU A 300 -11.97 -24.60 -9.13
CA LEU A 300 -11.10 -25.22 -10.14
C LEU A 300 -11.37 -26.71 -10.33
N THR A 301 -11.59 -27.46 -9.23
CA THR A 301 -11.73 -28.92 -9.28
C THR A 301 -13.18 -29.37 -9.35
N GLY A 302 -14.15 -28.53 -8.96
CA GLY A 302 -15.55 -28.92 -8.83
C GLY A 302 -15.84 -29.84 -7.63
N GLU A 303 -14.87 -30.03 -6.74
CA GLU A 303 -15.01 -30.87 -5.55
C GLU A 303 -15.90 -30.23 -4.51
N LEU A 304 -16.76 -31.03 -3.85
CA LEU A 304 -17.59 -30.57 -2.75
C LEU A 304 -16.74 -30.44 -1.48
N LEU A 305 -16.47 -29.21 -1.06
CA LEU A 305 -15.69 -28.91 0.14
C LEU A 305 -16.55 -29.00 1.42
N ALA A 306 -17.78 -28.51 1.40
CA ALA A 306 -18.72 -28.60 2.51
C ALA A 306 -20.15 -28.71 1.99
N ALA A 307 -20.94 -29.62 2.57
CA ALA A 307 -22.34 -29.78 2.25
C ALA A 307 -23.21 -28.75 2.98
N LYS A 308 -24.37 -28.44 2.42
CA LYS A 308 -25.39 -27.59 3.05
C LYS A 308 -25.74 -28.11 4.45
N GLY A 309 -25.74 -27.22 5.44
CA GLY A 309 -26.03 -27.53 6.86
C GLY A 309 -24.82 -28.07 7.63
N GLU A 310 -23.72 -28.37 6.99
CA GLU A 310 -22.47 -28.79 7.63
C GLU A 310 -21.84 -27.66 8.44
N LYS A 311 -21.34 -27.99 9.63
CA LYS A 311 -20.62 -27.02 10.47
C LYS A 311 -19.18 -26.91 10.01
N ILE A 312 -18.75 -25.71 9.64
CA ILE A 312 -17.41 -25.39 9.16
C ILE A 312 -16.49 -25.23 10.38
N ASN A 313 -15.54 -26.15 10.57
CA ASN A 313 -14.48 -25.99 11.55
C ASN A 313 -13.32 -25.15 10.98
N MET A 314 -12.31 -24.83 11.80
CA MET A 314 -11.19 -23.98 11.38
C MET A 314 -10.39 -24.58 10.22
N ALA A 315 -10.07 -25.88 10.29
CA ALA A 315 -9.33 -26.57 9.25
C ALA A 315 -10.09 -26.58 7.90
N LYS A 316 -11.41 -26.81 7.96
CA LYS A 316 -12.26 -26.77 6.78
C LYS A 316 -12.43 -25.35 6.22
N ALA A 317 -12.45 -24.34 7.08
CA ALA A 317 -12.46 -22.94 6.66
C ALA A 317 -11.16 -22.55 5.94
N GLU A 318 -10.02 -23.07 6.41
CA GLU A 318 -8.72 -22.89 5.72
C GLU A 318 -8.69 -23.63 4.38
N GLU A 319 -9.23 -24.83 4.29
CA GLU A 319 -9.36 -25.58 3.06
C GLU A 319 -10.21 -24.85 2.03
N ILE A 320 -11.37 -24.33 2.42
CA ILE A 320 -12.26 -23.52 1.58
C ILE A 320 -11.57 -22.25 1.07
N ASP A 321 -10.91 -21.52 1.95
CA ASP A 321 -10.19 -20.29 1.61
C ASP A 321 -9.01 -20.57 0.65
N ASN A 322 -8.29 -21.68 0.90
CA ASN A 322 -7.15 -22.10 0.08
C ASN A 322 -7.56 -22.74 -1.27
N ALA A 323 -8.78 -23.22 -1.41
CA ALA A 323 -9.31 -23.70 -2.68
C ALA A 323 -9.70 -22.58 -3.66
N GLY A 324 -9.59 -21.31 -3.25
CA GLY A 324 -9.91 -20.16 -4.10
C GLY A 324 -11.38 -19.77 -4.09
N VAL A 325 -12.15 -20.24 -3.11
CA VAL A 325 -13.53 -19.79 -2.92
C VAL A 325 -13.52 -18.34 -2.45
N THR A 326 -14.23 -17.47 -3.15
CA THR A 326 -14.28 -16.02 -2.82
C THR A 326 -15.55 -15.63 -2.08
N ARG A 327 -16.59 -16.48 -2.13
CA ARG A 327 -17.92 -16.20 -1.58
C ARG A 327 -18.50 -17.45 -0.95
N VAL A 328 -18.99 -17.33 0.29
CA VAL A 328 -19.62 -18.41 1.03
C VAL A 328 -20.88 -17.91 1.72
N THR A 329 -21.99 -18.60 1.59
CA THR A 329 -23.23 -18.31 2.34
C THR A 329 -23.28 -19.16 3.62
N ILE A 330 -23.32 -18.49 4.76
CA ILE A 330 -23.40 -19.13 6.09
C ILE A 330 -24.73 -18.83 6.77
N LEU A 331 -25.13 -19.69 7.71
CA LEU A 331 -26.30 -19.49 8.56
C LEU A 331 -25.89 -18.80 9.87
N VAL A 332 -26.45 -17.62 10.11
CA VAL A 332 -26.23 -16.84 11.33
C VAL A 332 -27.42 -17.04 12.25
N GLU A 333 -27.17 -17.56 13.45
CA GLU A 333 -28.18 -17.79 14.49
C GLU A 333 -28.07 -16.66 15.52
N LYS A 334 -29.10 -15.79 15.62
CA LYS A 334 -29.28 -14.87 16.74
C LYS A 334 -30.23 -15.49 17.75
N LYS A 335 -29.92 -15.28 19.04
CA LYS A 335 -30.70 -15.85 20.14
C LYS A 335 -32.16 -15.38 20.07
N GLY A 336 -33.08 -16.31 19.72
CA GLY A 336 -34.52 -16.03 19.61
C GLY A 336 -35.01 -15.64 18.20
N GLU A 337 -34.16 -15.67 17.20
CA GLU A 337 -34.51 -15.45 15.79
C GLU A 337 -34.29 -16.74 14.99
N GLU A 338 -34.98 -16.89 13.86
CA GLU A 338 -34.69 -17.96 12.91
C GLU A 338 -33.34 -17.75 12.24
N PRO A 339 -32.60 -18.84 11.93
CA PRO A 339 -31.31 -18.72 11.22
C PRO A 339 -31.45 -17.98 9.90
N ARG A 340 -30.67 -16.94 9.71
CA ARG A 340 -30.67 -16.15 8.46
C ARG A 340 -29.42 -16.45 7.64
N PRO A 341 -29.53 -16.58 6.31
CA PRO A 341 -28.37 -16.69 5.46
C PRO A 341 -27.64 -15.33 5.39
N PHE A 342 -26.31 -15.38 5.53
CA PHE A 342 -25.42 -14.24 5.36
C PHE A 342 -24.30 -14.63 4.39
N ILE A 343 -24.04 -13.74 3.42
CA ILE A 343 -23.00 -13.95 2.42
C ILE A 343 -21.69 -13.35 2.93
N VAL A 344 -20.68 -14.19 3.08
CA VAL A 344 -19.31 -13.76 3.42
C VAL A 344 -18.50 -13.69 2.15
N ILE A 345 -17.90 -12.53 1.88
CA ILE A 345 -17.12 -12.23 0.68
C ILE A 345 -15.68 -11.96 1.08
N SER A 346 -14.72 -12.64 0.46
CA SER A 346 -13.29 -12.36 0.62
C SER A 346 -12.78 -11.41 -0.46
N ASN A 347 -11.55 -10.95 -0.30
CA ASN A 347 -10.85 -10.18 -1.34
C ASN A 347 -10.18 -11.06 -2.41
N GLY A 348 -10.48 -12.36 -2.45
CA GLY A 348 -9.98 -13.27 -3.46
C GLY A 348 -8.47 -13.55 -3.44
N CYS A 349 -7.77 -13.23 -2.36
CA CYS A 349 -6.35 -13.53 -2.23
C CYS A 349 -6.14 -14.89 -1.56
N VAL A 350 -5.35 -15.76 -2.19
CA VAL A 350 -5.07 -17.14 -1.79
C VAL A 350 -3.57 -17.41 -1.70
N ASN A 351 -3.19 -18.52 -1.07
CA ASN A 351 -1.80 -18.99 -1.12
C ASN A 351 -1.54 -19.63 -2.49
N ALA A 352 -0.68 -19.00 -3.30
CA ALA A 352 -0.35 -19.47 -4.65
C ALA A 352 0.27 -20.87 -4.67
N GLN A 353 0.98 -21.27 -3.60
CA GLN A 353 1.61 -22.60 -3.50
C GLN A 353 0.61 -23.76 -3.66
N ASN A 354 -0.66 -23.55 -3.35
CA ASN A 354 -1.68 -24.60 -3.42
C ASN A 354 -2.07 -24.97 -4.88
N PHE A 355 -1.67 -24.15 -5.85
CA PHE A 355 -2.10 -24.28 -7.25
C PHE A 355 -0.96 -24.71 -8.20
N PHE A 356 0.28 -24.70 -7.72
CA PHE A 356 1.45 -25.02 -8.52
C PHE A 356 2.25 -26.16 -7.91
N SER A 357 2.89 -26.96 -8.77
CA SER A 357 3.67 -28.15 -8.38
C SER A 357 5.12 -27.85 -7.98
N PHE A 358 5.58 -26.61 -8.17
CA PHE A 358 6.92 -26.14 -7.86
C PHE A 358 6.88 -25.14 -6.68
N ASP A 359 8.04 -24.85 -6.09
CA ASP A 359 8.16 -23.87 -5.03
C ASP A 359 8.00 -22.44 -5.59
N VAL A 360 6.82 -21.86 -5.36
CA VAL A 360 6.43 -20.57 -5.93
C VAL A 360 7.23 -19.42 -5.33
N GLU A 361 7.63 -19.51 -4.06
CA GLU A 361 8.46 -18.50 -3.41
C GLU A 361 9.87 -18.50 -3.97
N ALA A 362 10.52 -19.68 -4.01
CA ALA A 362 11.89 -19.80 -4.46
C ALA A 362 12.06 -19.52 -5.97
N GLU A 363 11.09 -19.95 -6.79
CA GLU A 363 11.22 -19.92 -8.24
C GLU A 363 10.56 -18.70 -8.92
N ALA A 364 9.50 -18.16 -8.34
CA ALA A 364 8.78 -17.02 -8.89
C ALA A 364 8.77 -15.78 -7.98
N GLY A 365 9.30 -15.87 -6.75
CA GLY A 365 9.37 -14.76 -5.81
C GLY A 365 8.03 -14.38 -5.14
N VAL A 366 6.97 -15.19 -5.34
CA VAL A 366 5.63 -14.93 -4.79
C VAL A 366 5.54 -15.51 -3.39
N ASN A 367 5.80 -14.69 -2.39
CA ASN A 367 5.85 -15.08 -0.97
C ASN A 367 4.64 -14.57 -0.14
N GLU A 368 3.67 -13.95 -0.78
CA GLU A 368 2.44 -13.45 -0.15
C GLU A 368 1.21 -14.08 -0.80
N ARG A 369 0.04 -13.85 -0.18
CA ARG A 369 -1.23 -14.28 -0.79
C ARG A 369 -1.47 -13.50 -2.07
N ALA A 370 -1.70 -14.20 -3.17
CA ALA A 370 -1.88 -13.67 -4.51
C ALA A 370 -3.35 -13.71 -4.94
N ASN A 371 -3.71 -12.86 -5.88
CA ASN A 371 -5.05 -12.78 -6.43
C ASN A 371 -5.40 -14.07 -7.19
N PHE A 372 -6.47 -14.77 -6.77
CA PHE A 372 -6.91 -16.03 -7.35
C PHE A 372 -7.36 -15.90 -8.80
N ALA A 373 -8.00 -14.78 -9.16
CA ALA A 373 -8.44 -14.57 -10.54
C ALA A 373 -7.25 -14.50 -11.51
N GLU A 374 -6.14 -13.91 -11.10
CA GLU A 374 -4.92 -13.86 -11.90
C GLU A 374 -4.18 -15.21 -11.93
N ILE A 375 -4.14 -15.93 -10.80
CA ILE A 375 -3.63 -17.31 -10.77
C ILE A 375 -4.41 -18.18 -11.76
N ARG A 376 -5.74 -18.10 -11.75
CA ARG A 376 -6.60 -18.85 -12.66
C ARG A 376 -6.32 -18.53 -14.13
N LYS A 377 -6.13 -17.25 -14.48
CA LYS A 377 -5.75 -16.86 -15.85
C LYS A 377 -4.44 -17.51 -16.29
N ILE A 378 -3.44 -17.58 -15.41
CA ILE A 378 -2.16 -18.24 -15.72
C ILE A 378 -2.36 -19.73 -15.95
N LEU A 379 -3.14 -20.42 -15.10
CA LEU A 379 -3.44 -21.83 -15.21
C LEU A 379 -4.27 -22.15 -16.48
N ASP A 380 -5.19 -21.26 -16.86
CA ASP A 380 -6.00 -21.39 -18.07
C ASP A 380 -5.18 -21.12 -19.36
N THR A 381 -4.08 -20.33 -19.24
CA THR A 381 -3.23 -19.96 -20.39
C THR A 381 -2.26 -21.07 -20.76
N THR A 382 -1.61 -21.70 -19.77
CA THR A 382 -0.58 -22.72 -20.03
C THR A 382 -0.53 -23.80 -18.94
N SER A 383 -0.22 -25.02 -19.36
CA SER A 383 0.09 -26.12 -18.44
C SER A 383 1.61 -26.43 -18.38
N ASP A 384 2.45 -25.70 -19.13
CA ASP A 384 3.90 -25.82 -19.04
C ASP A 384 4.45 -25.11 -17.79
N VAL A 385 5.22 -25.85 -17.00
CA VAL A 385 5.75 -25.38 -15.71
C VAL A 385 6.72 -24.20 -15.89
N GLU A 386 7.57 -24.23 -16.91
CA GLU A 386 8.54 -23.14 -17.12
C GLU A 386 7.84 -21.84 -17.58
N GLU A 387 6.84 -21.97 -18.43
CA GLU A 387 6.03 -20.84 -18.86
C GLU A 387 5.19 -20.27 -17.70
N GLN A 388 4.65 -21.14 -16.83
CA GLN A 388 3.96 -20.69 -15.61
C GLN A 388 4.87 -19.89 -14.67
N LYS A 389 6.12 -20.33 -14.47
CA LYS A 389 7.12 -19.58 -13.67
C LYS A 389 7.39 -18.20 -14.25
N GLU A 390 7.56 -18.13 -15.56
CA GLU A 390 7.82 -16.86 -16.25
C GLU A 390 6.62 -15.92 -16.18
N LEU A 391 5.40 -16.42 -16.40
CA LEU A 391 4.17 -15.64 -16.26
C LEU A 391 3.94 -15.15 -14.83
N LEU A 392 4.28 -15.95 -13.80
CA LEU A 392 4.20 -15.52 -12.41
C LEU A 392 5.18 -14.36 -12.11
N ARG A 393 6.42 -14.43 -12.65
CA ARG A 393 7.41 -13.35 -12.49
C ARG A 393 6.97 -12.06 -13.18
N GLN A 394 6.49 -12.17 -14.43
CA GLN A 394 6.04 -11.03 -15.22
C GLN A 394 4.81 -10.34 -14.61
N ASN A 395 3.88 -11.12 -14.04
CA ASN A 395 2.65 -10.60 -13.45
C ASN A 395 2.73 -10.40 -11.93
N HIS A 396 3.92 -10.39 -11.34
CA HIS A 396 4.10 -10.29 -9.88
C HIS A 396 3.33 -9.12 -9.25
N ASP A 397 3.39 -7.93 -9.85
CA ASP A 397 2.74 -6.71 -9.32
C ASP A 397 1.21 -6.75 -9.41
N VAL A 398 0.66 -7.56 -10.32
CA VAL A 398 -0.79 -7.76 -10.45
C VAL A 398 -1.26 -8.85 -9.51
N LEU A 399 -0.46 -9.90 -9.33
CA LEU A 399 -0.71 -11.00 -8.40
C LEU A 399 -0.71 -10.53 -6.95
N ILE A 400 0.29 -9.71 -6.58
CA ILE A 400 0.43 -9.10 -5.26
C ILE A 400 0.33 -7.58 -5.41
N SER A 401 -0.89 -7.10 -5.67
CA SER A 401 -1.11 -5.67 -5.85
C SER A 401 -0.73 -4.86 -4.61
N ARG A 402 0.10 -3.85 -4.78
CA ARG A 402 0.42 -2.86 -3.74
C ARG A 402 -0.67 -1.80 -3.60
N THR A 403 -1.57 -1.69 -4.57
CA THR A 403 -2.73 -0.80 -4.50
C THR A 403 -3.94 -1.53 -3.96
N VAL A 404 -4.95 -0.79 -3.51
CA VAL A 404 -6.26 -1.37 -3.22
C VAL A 404 -6.85 -1.95 -4.51
N THR A 405 -7.57 -3.07 -4.40
CA THR A 405 -8.36 -3.65 -5.48
C THR A 405 -9.85 -3.39 -5.26
N VAL A 406 -10.65 -3.56 -6.30
CA VAL A 406 -12.12 -3.46 -6.18
C VAL A 406 -12.65 -4.52 -5.21
N ASP A 407 -12.08 -5.72 -5.23
CA ASP A 407 -12.45 -6.82 -4.33
C ASP A 407 -12.13 -6.51 -2.87
N ASP A 408 -11.02 -5.79 -2.60
CA ASP A 408 -10.72 -5.31 -1.24
C ASP A 408 -11.81 -4.38 -0.72
N ILE A 409 -12.29 -3.46 -1.57
CA ILE A 409 -13.35 -2.51 -1.20
C ILE A 409 -14.66 -3.26 -0.94
N PHE A 410 -15.05 -4.17 -1.82
CA PHE A 410 -16.27 -4.97 -1.64
C PHE A 410 -16.20 -5.87 -0.41
N ALA A 411 -15.07 -6.56 -0.21
CA ALA A 411 -14.85 -7.39 0.98
C ALA A 411 -14.83 -6.57 2.27
N SER A 412 -14.30 -5.32 2.24
CA SER A 412 -14.28 -4.44 3.41
C SER A 412 -15.69 -3.99 3.81
N VAL A 413 -16.55 -3.66 2.83
CA VAL A 413 -17.97 -3.33 3.08
C VAL A 413 -18.70 -4.58 3.62
N ASN A 414 -18.47 -5.75 3.03
CA ASN A 414 -19.06 -7.00 3.50
C ASN A 414 -18.61 -7.38 4.93
N TYR A 415 -17.35 -7.10 5.28
CA TYR A 415 -16.87 -7.29 6.65
C TYR A 415 -17.61 -6.38 7.64
N LEU A 416 -17.83 -5.12 7.26
CA LEU A 416 -18.58 -4.15 8.07
C LEU A 416 -20.03 -4.63 8.31
N LEU A 417 -20.69 -5.16 7.26
CA LEU A 417 -22.01 -5.81 7.38
C LEU A 417 -21.96 -7.03 8.33
N GLY A 418 -20.91 -7.83 8.23
CA GLY A 418 -20.70 -8.99 9.10
C GLY A 418 -20.64 -8.65 10.58
N LEU A 419 -20.07 -7.51 10.96
CA LEU A 419 -19.98 -7.07 12.36
C LEU A 419 -21.37 -6.88 12.99
N ASP A 420 -22.35 -6.43 12.24
CA ASP A 420 -23.75 -6.31 12.71
C ASP A 420 -24.38 -7.69 13.04
N HIS A 421 -23.88 -8.73 12.41
CA HIS A 421 -24.28 -10.11 12.63
C HIS A 421 -23.37 -10.87 13.62
N GLY A 422 -22.38 -10.17 14.21
CA GLY A 422 -21.40 -10.77 15.11
C GLY A 422 -20.30 -11.57 14.40
N ILE A 423 -20.16 -11.39 13.08
CA ILE A 423 -19.11 -12.02 12.28
C ILE A 423 -17.91 -11.06 12.17
N GLY A 424 -16.74 -11.53 12.58
CA GLY A 424 -15.55 -10.72 12.62
C GLY A 424 -15.30 -10.06 13.98
N THR A 425 -14.30 -9.19 14.03
CA THR A 425 -13.85 -8.50 15.26
C THR A 425 -13.47 -7.06 14.96
N THR A 426 -13.75 -6.17 15.90
CA THR A 426 -13.24 -4.79 15.88
C THR A 426 -11.77 -4.74 16.28
N ASP A 427 -11.09 -3.69 15.87
CA ASP A 427 -9.66 -3.49 16.11
C ASP A 427 -9.45 -2.39 17.15
N GLU A 428 -8.51 -2.63 18.05
CA GLU A 428 -8.05 -1.62 18.99
C GLU A 428 -6.97 -0.75 18.32
N ILE A 429 -7.19 0.57 18.29
CA ILE A 429 -6.29 1.51 17.61
C ILE A 429 -4.93 1.61 18.31
N ASP A 430 -4.93 1.55 19.64
CA ASP A 430 -3.72 1.73 20.45
C ASP A 430 -2.89 0.47 20.63
N HIS A 431 -3.41 -0.68 20.18
CA HIS A 431 -2.65 -1.93 20.18
C HIS A 431 -1.40 -1.79 19.30
N LEU A 432 -0.21 -2.17 19.81
CA LEU A 432 1.06 -2.00 19.09
C LEU A 432 1.13 -2.80 17.79
N GLY A 433 0.35 -3.86 17.64
CA GLY A 433 0.16 -4.56 16.36
C GLY A 433 -0.53 -3.71 15.28
N ASN A 434 -1.23 -2.64 15.64
CA ASN A 434 -1.93 -1.71 14.75
C ASN A 434 -1.21 -0.37 14.60
N ARG A 435 -0.08 -0.21 15.26
CA ARG A 435 0.81 0.95 15.16
C ARG A 435 2.18 0.51 14.67
N ARG A 436 2.76 1.29 13.78
CA ARG A 436 4.05 1.01 13.14
C ARG A 436 5.04 2.12 13.45
N VAL A 437 6.30 1.77 13.60
CA VAL A 437 7.40 2.73 13.71
C VAL A 437 7.86 3.07 12.28
N ARG A 438 7.81 4.35 11.96
CA ARG A 438 8.37 4.91 10.73
C ARG A 438 9.74 5.48 11.05
N SER A 439 10.78 4.81 10.59
CA SER A 439 12.17 5.16 10.87
C SER A 439 12.73 6.16 9.86
N VAL A 440 13.95 6.63 10.09
CA VAL A 440 14.61 7.69 9.32
C VAL A 440 14.66 7.41 7.82
N GLY A 441 14.98 6.20 7.40
CA GLY A 441 15.08 5.86 5.98
C GLY A 441 13.78 6.06 5.23
N GLU A 442 12.67 5.61 5.81
CA GLU A 442 11.34 5.79 5.22
C GLU A 442 10.90 7.26 5.23
N LEU A 443 11.23 8.02 6.27
CA LEU A 443 10.95 9.45 6.33
C LEU A 443 11.71 10.21 5.23
N LEU A 444 12.99 9.88 5.02
CA LEU A 444 13.79 10.44 3.94
C LEU A 444 13.23 10.04 2.58
N GLN A 445 12.90 8.75 2.36
CA GLN A 445 12.32 8.27 1.11
C GLN A 445 11.05 9.04 0.74
N ASN A 446 10.17 9.30 1.70
CA ASN A 446 8.94 10.05 1.45
C ASN A 446 9.23 11.52 1.06
N GLN A 447 10.20 12.17 1.68
CA GLN A 447 10.60 13.53 1.30
C GLN A 447 11.23 13.57 -0.09
N PHE A 448 12.07 12.58 -0.42
CA PHE A 448 12.63 12.43 -1.76
C PHE A 448 11.53 12.27 -2.81
N ARG A 449 10.55 11.40 -2.60
CA ARG A 449 9.41 11.23 -3.53
C ARG A 449 8.67 12.54 -3.78
N ILE A 450 8.43 13.34 -2.75
CA ILE A 450 7.80 14.66 -2.90
C ILE A 450 8.66 15.60 -3.74
N GLY A 451 9.96 15.65 -3.47
CA GLY A 451 10.91 16.46 -4.23
C GLY A 451 10.97 16.05 -5.70
N PHE A 452 11.07 14.75 -5.93
CA PHE A 452 11.13 14.19 -7.28
C PHE A 452 9.83 14.36 -8.08
N SER A 453 8.67 14.21 -7.47
CA SER A 453 7.39 14.47 -8.15
C SER A 453 7.26 15.92 -8.64
N ARG A 454 7.81 16.88 -7.88
CA ARG A 454 7.87 18.28 -8.31
C ARG A 454 8.88 18.47 -9.44
N MET A 455 10.03 17.83 -9.34
CA MET A 455 11.06 17.87 -10.38
C MET A 455 10.55 17.25 -11.68
N GLU A 456 9.85 16.11 -11.64
CA GLU A 456 9.20 15.49 -12.80
C GLU A 456 8.30 16.48 -13.54
N ARG A 457 7.45 17.20 -12.81
CA ARG A 457 6.58 18.22 -13.43
C ARG A 457 7.38 19.31 -14.12
N VAL A 458 8.42 19.83 -13.48
CA VAL A 458 9.28 20.87 -14.07
C VAL A 458 10.05 20.35 -15.30
N ILE A 459 10.54 19.11 -15.23
CA ILE A 459 11.21 18.46 -16.37
C ILE A 459 10.24 18.36 -17.55
N ARG A 460 9.02 17.85 -17.31
CA ARG A 460 7.99 17.71 -18.36
C ARG A 460 7.63 19.05 -19.01
N GLU A 461 7.46 20.10 -18.22
CA GLU A 461 7.23 21.47 -18.72
C GLU A 461 8.40 21.96 -19.59
N ARG A 462 9.65 21.77 -19.13
CA ARG A 462 10.84 22.17 -19.88
C ARG A 462 11.04 21.39 -21.17
N MET A 463 10.84 20.08 -21.16
CA MET A 463 10.90 19.23 -22.34
C MET A 463 9.93 19.74 -23.41
N THR A 464 8.72 20.11 -23.01
CA THR A 464 7.71 20.62 -23.95
C THR A 464 8.10 21.99 -24.52
N LEU A 465 8.61 22.91 -23.70
CA LEU A 465 9.04 24.24 -24.16
C LEU A 465 10.24 24.15 -25.09
N GLN A 466 11.30 23.41 -24.71
CA GLN A 466 12.53 23.28 -25.52
C GLN A 466 12.30 22.53 -26.84
N ASN A 467 11.37 21.57 -26.86
CA ASN A 467 10.99 20.89 -28.10
C ASN A 467 10.38 21.87 -29.14
N GLN A 468 9.71 22.93 -28.68
CA GLN A 468 9.14 23.98 -29.55
C GLN A 468 10.23 24.95 -30.10
N GLU A 469 11.32 25.13 -29.37
CA GLU A 469 12.38 26.11 -29.74
C GLU A 469 13.45 25.54 -30.66
N ASN A 470 13.37 24.27 -31.10
CA ASN A 470 14.37 23.58 -31.94
C ASN A 470 15.83 23.71 -31.43
N GLY A 471 16.00 23.88 -30.11
CA GLY A 471 17.30 23.94 -29.45
C GLY A 471 17.90 22.54 -29.19
N GLU A 472 19.20 22.48 -28.99
CA GLU A 472 19.87 21.25 -28.61
C GLU A 472 19.51 20.88 -27.16
N ILE A 473 18.69 19.83 -26.98
CA ILE A 473 18.21 19.39 -25.66
C ILE A 473 19.22 18.42 -25.07
N THR A 474 19.69 18.73 -23.85
CA THR A 474 20.55 17.84 -23.07
C THR A 474 19.87 17.43 -21.75
N PRO A 475 20.16 16.23 -21.20
CA PRO A 475 19.62 15.83 -19.90
C PRO A 475 19.90 16.85 -18.80
N GLN A 476 21.08 17.46 -18.79
CA GLN A 476 21.49 18.47 -17.80
C GLN A 476 20.66 19.76 -17.86
N SER A 477 20.22 20.19 -19.07
CA SER A 477 19.41 21.41 -19.23
C SER A 477 17.98 21.22 -18.68
N LEU A 478 17.50 19.98 -18.66
CA LEU A 478 16.15 19.62 -18.22
C LEU A 478 16.03 19.50 -16.69
N VAL A 479 17.06 18.96 -16.04
CA VAL A 479 17.02 18.69 -14.58
C VAL A 479 17.33 19.98 -13.82
N ASN A 480 16.42 20.37 -12.93
CA ASN A 480 16.57 21.55 -12.06
C ASN A 480 16.95 21.15 -10.64
N ILE A 481 18.20 21.24 -10.31
CA ILE A 481 18.80 20.87 -9.03
C ILE A 481 18.19 21.61 -7.81
N PRO A 482 17.94 22.94 -7.84
CA PRO A 482 17.38 23.67 -6.69
C PRO A 482 16.04 23.14 -6.18
N VAL A 483 15.20 22.55 -7.04
CA VAL A 483 13.86 22.04 -6.65
C VAL A 483 13.97 20.80 -5.76
N SER A 484 14.91 19.90 -6.05
CA SER A 484 15.16 18.72 -5.22
C SER A 484 15.80 19.08 -3.87
N TYR A 485 16.67 20.11 -3.85
CA TYR A 485 17.49 20.45 -2.68
C TYR A 485 16.73 21.20 -1.59
N THR A 486 15.82 22.11 -1.95
CA THR A 486 15.06 22.92 -0.97
C THR A 486 14.17 22.09 -0.05
N HIS A 487 13.81 20.87 -0.43
CA HIS A 487 12.97 19.98 0.38
C HIS A 487 13.73 19.02 1.29
N LEU A 488 15.01 18.78 1.01
CA LEU A 488 15.87 17.96 1.84
C LEU A 488 16.51 18.71 3.01
N THR A 489 16.59 20.03 2.90
CA THR A 489 17.25 20.89 3.89
C THR A 489 16.29 21.58 4.85
N VAL A 490 14.99 21.47 4.67
CA VAL A 490 13.98 22.03 5.59
C VAL A 490 13.54 20.91 6.55
N PRO A 491 13.76 21.08 7.86
CA PRO A 491 13.33 20.14 8.89
C PRO A 491 11.80 20.11 9.06
#